data_3e9d3112cf2bae4e6ed54bb3bca0a715
#
_entry.id   3e9d3112cf2bae4e6ed54bb3bca0a715
#
_cell.length_a   1.000
_cell.length_b   1.000
_cell.length_c   1.000
_cell.angle_alpha   90.00
_cell.angle_beta   90.00
_cell.angle_gamma   90.00
#
_symmetry.space_group_name_H-M   'P 1'
#
loop_
_entity.id
_entity.type
_entity.pdbx_description
1 polymer ?
#
loop_
_entity_poly.entity_id
_entity_poly.type
_entity_poly.pdbx_seq_one_letter_code
_entity_poly.pdbx_strand_id
1 'polypeptide(L)'
;MLSHEPESVIDGYSGAGELALALARTGVRVHAIELDSDASSHAAVRLPAGSTAISAKVEEVLSSLLPADVVVLNPPRTGVDGRVTEQREQSTPAPRAIVYVSCDPATLARDLARMPRYRIASLRAYDMFPQTAHVESVCELVPVSA
;
A
#
# COMPACT_ATOMS: atom_id res chain seq x y z
N MET A 1 6.97 9.06 1.81
CA MET A 1 5.59 8.99 1.25
C MET A 1 4.96 10.37 1.06
N LEU A 2 4.92 11.23 2.08
CA LEU A 2 4.41 12.61 1.93
C LEU A 2 5.25 13.51 1.03
N SER A 3 6.48 13.11 0.71
CA SER A 3 7.32 13.82 -0.26
C SER A 3 6.73 13.90 -1.68
N HIS A 4 5.72 13.08 -1.96
CA HIS A 4 5.01 13.08 -3.23
C HIS A 4 3.81 14.03 -3.28
N GLU A 5 3.49 14.70 -2.15
CA GLU A 5 2.33 15.60 -2.02
C GLU A 5 1.05 15.00 -2.65
N PRO A 6 0.65 13.79 -2.23
CA PRO A 6 -0.48 13.11 -2.84
C PRO A 6 -1.81 13.78 -2.45
N GLU A 7 -2.75 13.81 -3.37
CA GLU A 7 -4.15 14.16 -3.08
C GLU A 7 -4.97 12.92 -2.71
N SER A 8 -4.56 11.75 -3.21
CA SER A 8 -5.23 10.48 -2.99
C SER A 8 -4.26 9.35 -2.69
N VAL A 9 -4.60 8.52 -1.71
CA VAL A 9 -3.83 7.34 -1.31
C VAL A 9 -4.76 6.14 -1.17
N ILE A 10 -4.32 5.00 -1.68
CA ILE A 10 -4.90 3.70 -1.36
C ILE A 10 -3.99 3.03 -0.34
N ASP A 11 -4.55 2.62 0.79
CA ASP A 11 -3.86 1.90 1.86
C ASP A 11 -4.36 0.45 1.88
N GLY A 12 -3.65 -0.42 1.17
CA GLY A 12 -3.95 -1.85 1.08
C GLY A 12 -3.39 -2.63 2.26
N TYR A 13 -4.20 -3.53 2.81
CA TYR A 13 -3.91 -4.28 4.05
C TYR A 13 -3.79 -3.35 5.26
N SER A 14 -4.76 -2.45 5.40
CA SER A 14 -4.67 -1.29 6.29
C SER A 14 -4.86 -1.61 7.78
N GLY A 15 -5.28 -2.84 8.13
CA GLY A 15 -5.58 -3.19 9.51
C GLY A 15 -6.62 -2.26 10.13
N ALA A 16 -6.39 -1.81 11.34
CA ALA A 16 -7.27 -0.87 12.05
C ALA A 16 -7.21 0.58 11.52
N GLY A 17 -6.42 0.84 10.46
CA GLY A 17 -6.41 2.12 9.75
C GLY A 17 -5.53 3.20 10.38
N GLU A 18 -4.50 2.85 11.14
CA GLU A 18 -3.64 3.83 11.79
C GLU A 18 -2.90 4.71 10.78
N LEU A 19 -2.33 4.10 9.73
CA LEU A 19 -1.67 4.85 8.66
C LEU A 19 -2.69 5.68 7.87
N ALA A 20 -3.81 5.08 7.50
CA ALA A 20 -4.89 5.76 6.79
C ALA A 20 -5.37 7.00 7.55
N LEU A 21 -5.57 6.88 8.86
CA LEU A 21 -5.99 7.99 9.71
C LEU A 21 -4.92 9.09 9.79
N ALA A 22 -3.65 8.70 9.95
CA ALA A 22 -2.54 9.65 10.00
C ALA A 22 -2.43 10.46 8.71
N LEU A 23 -2.59 9.81 7.56
CA LEU A 23 -2.59 10.46 6.24
C LEU A 23 -3.82 11.35 6.04
N ALA A 24 -5.01 10.85 6.37
CA ALA A 24 -6.24 11.60 6.19
C ALA A 24 -6.28 12.90 7.02
N ARG A 25 -5.62 12.92 8.18
CA ARG A 25 -5.46 14.13 9.02
C ARG A 25 -4.62 15.22 8.36
N THR A 26 -3.81 14.89 7.37
CA THR A 26 -3.07 15.89 6.58
C THR A 26 -3.86 16.47 5.41
N GLY A 27 -5.12 16.09 5.25
CA GLY A 27 -5.99 16.52 4.15
C GLY A 27 -5.97 15.59 2.94
N VAL A 28 -5.22 14.50 2.98
CA VAL A 28 -5.16 13.49 1.92
C VAL A 28 -6.42 12.62 1.95
N ARG A 29 -7.03 12.39 0.80
CA ARG A 29 -8.13 11.44 0.67
C ARG A 29 -7.57 10.01 0.68
N VAL A 30 -8.05 9.16 1.58
CA VAL A 30 -7.55 7.80 1.75
C VAL A 30 -8.66 6.77 1.55
N HIS A 31 -8.37 5.74 0.77
CA HIS A 31 -9.16 4.52 0.67
C HIS A 31 -8.41 3.38 1.34
N ALA A 32 -8.83 3.02 2.55
CA ALA A 32 -8.26 1.92 3.32
C ALA A 32 -8.96 0.61 2.97
N ILE A 33 -8.21 -0.44 2.69
CA ILE A 33 -8.73 -1.76 2.32
C ILE A 33 -8.21 -2.78 3.33
N GLU A 34 -9.13 -3.47 4.00
CA GLU A 34 -8.81 -4.49 5.00
C GLU A 34 -9.82 -5.63 4.91
N LEU A 35 -9.32 -6.87 4.92
CA LEU A 35 -10.19 -8.04 4.86
C LEU A 35 -10.95 -8.28 6.17
N ASP A 36 -10.28 -8.03 7.31
CA ASP A 36 -10.92 -8.17 8.62
C ASP A 36 -12.00 -7.10 8.80
N SER A 37 -13.25 -7.54 8.94
CA SER A 37 -14.42 -6.63 9.01
C SER A 37 -14.42 -5.78 10.27
N ASP A 38 -13.92 -6.29 11.39
CA ASP A 38 -13.89 -5.56 12.66
C ASP A 38 -12.84 -4.46 12.60
N ALA A 39 -11.65 -4.78 12.09
CA ALA A 39 -10.60 -3.80 11.85
C ALA A 39 -11.04 -2.71 10.86
N SER A 40 -11.66 -3.10 9.75
CA SER A 40 -12.19 -2.17 8.75
C SER A 40 -13.27 -1.26 9.33
N SER A 41 -14.19 -1.80 10.12
CA SER A 41 -15.23 -1.02 10.80
C SER A 41 -14.65 -0.03 11.80
N HIS A 42 -13.62 -0.44 12.54
CA HIS A 42 -12.90 0.45 13.46
C HIS A 42 -12.21 1.60 12.72
N ALA A 43 -11.63 1.35 11.56
CA ALA A 43 -11.09 2.40 10.70
C ALA A 43 -12.18 3.33 10.18
N ALA A 44 -13.30 2.78 9.73
CA ALA A 44 -14.39 3.54 9.11
C ALA A 44 -14.97 4.65 10.02
N VAL A 45 -15.12 4.36 11.31
CA VAL A 45 -15.67 5.36 12.27
C VAL A 45 -14.68 6.46 12.64
N ARG A 46 -13.41 6.27 12.34
CA ARG A 46 -12.33 7.20 12.69
C ARG A 46 -11.89 8.08 11.52
N LEU A 47 -12.11 7.62 10.30
CA LEU A 47 -11.69 8.36 9.10
C LEU A 47 -12.58 9.57 8.87
N PRO A 48 -12.00 10.72 8.47
CA PRO A 48 -12.76 11.91 8.16
C PRO A 48 -13.55 11.76 6.86
N ALA A 49 -14.52 12.63 6.66
CA ALA A 49 -15.31 12.70 5.42
C ALA A 49 -14.40 12.80 4.19
N GLY A 50 -14.74 12.07 3.13
CA GLY A 50 -13.95 11.97 1.91
C GLY A 50 -12.93 10.81 1.89
N SER A 51 -12.66 10.21 3.05
CA SER A 51 -11.89 8.96 3.15
C SER A 51 -12.82 7.79 3.49
N THR A 52 -12.45 6.58 3.08
CA THR A 52 -13.28 5.38 3.27
C THR A 52 -12.47 4.20 3.77
N ALA A 53 -13.11 3.31 4.53
CA ALA A 53 -12.58 1.98 4.84
C ALA A 53 -13.50 0.93 4.20
N ILE A 54 -12.89 -0.04 3.54
CA ILE A 54 -13.56 -1.07 2.75
C ILE A 54 -13.16 -2.43 3.29
N SER A 55 -14.15 -3.24 3.70
CA SER A 55 -13.92 -4.62 4.11
C SER A 55 -13.95 -5.52 2.89
N ALA A 56 -12.77 -5.82 2.35
CA ALA A 56 -12.60 -6.66 1.16
C ALA A 56 -11.15 -7.11 1.01
N LYS A 57 -10.93 -8.06 0.10
CA LYS A 57 -9.57 -8.35 -0.38
C LYS A 57 -9.09 -7.24 -1.30
N VAL A 58 -7.81 -6.91 -1.21
CA VAL A 58 -7.21 -5.84 -2.03
C VAL A 58 -7.39 -6.11 -3.52
N GLU A 59 -7.14 -7.34 -3.97
CA GLU A 59 -7.27 -7.75 -5.37
C GLU A 59 -8.70 -7.67 -5.93
N GLU A 60 -9.70 -7.60 -5.07
CA GLU A 60 -11.11 -7.53 -5.49
C GLU A 60 -11.59 -6.10 -5.75
N VAL A 61 -11.00 -5.12 -5.07
CA VAL A 61 -11.51 -3.73 -5.10
C VAL A 61 -10.50 -2.71 -5.64
N LEU A 62 -9.22 -3.06 -5.71
CA LEU A 62 -8.15 -2.12 -6.08
C LEU A 62 -8.42 -1.43 -7.42
N SER A 63 -8.84 -2.18 -8.44
CA SER A 63 -9.08 -1.64 -9.78
C SER A 63 -10.16 -0.55 -9.80
N SER A 64 -11.18 -0.66 -8.92
CA SER A 64 -12.26 0.32 -8.83
C SER A 64 -11.85 1.62 -8.12
N LEU A 65 -10.74 1.59 -7.37
CA LEU A 65 -10.21 2.72 -6.62
C LEU A 65 -9.08 3.44 -7.36
N LEU A 66 -8.51 2.79 -8.38
CA LEU A 66 -7.53 3.42 -9.27
C LEU A 66 -8.23 4.35 -10.28
N PRO A 67 -7.59 5.43 -10.74
CA PRO A 67 -6.24 5.85 -10.37
C PRO A 67 -6.15 6.51 -9.00
N ALA A 68 -4.97 6.37 -8.37
CA ALA A 68 -4.60 7.05 -7.14
C ALA A 68 -3.16 7.57 -7.25
N ASP A 69 -2.84 8.61 -6.51
CA ASP A 69 -1.48 9.18 -6.56
C ASP A 69 -0.45 8.24 -5.95
N VAL A 70 -0.77 7.68 -4.81
CA VAL A 70 0.10 6.74 -4.10
C VAL A 70 -0.69 5.52 -3.68
N VAL A 71 -0.05 4.36 -3.75
CA VAL A 71 -0.60 3.13 -3.19
C VAL A 71 0.39 2.57 -2.17
N VAL A 72 -0.11 2.34 -0.97
CA VAL A 72 0.62 1.67 0.10
C VAL A 72 0.16 0.23 0.17
N LEU A 73 1.10 -0.70 0.29
CA LEU A 73 0.85 -2.12 0.43
C LEU A 73 1.63 -2.64 1.65
N ASN A 74 0.93 -3.15 2.63
CA ASN A 74 1.51 -3.80 3.81
C ASN A 74 0.96 -5.22 3.96
N PRO A 75 1.25 -6.12 3.00
CA PRO A 75 0.68 -7.44 2.95
C PRO A 75 1.25 -8.36 4.06
N PRO A 76 0.58 -9.51 4.32
CA PRO A 76 1.14 -10.58 5.14
C PRO A 76 2.42 -11.16 4.51
N ARG A 77 3.08 -12.08 5.22
CA ARG A 77 4.34 -12.72 4.77
C ARG A 77 4.27 -13.37 3.39
N THR A 78 3.10 -13.80 2.98
CA THR A 78 2.86 -14.38 1.65
C THR A 78 2.95 -13.37 0.51
N GLY A 79 3.00 -12.09 0.83
CA GLY A 79 3.01 -11.00 -0.15
C GLY A 79 1.63 -10.69 -0.72
N VAL A 80 1.60 -10.02 -1.86
CA VAL A 80 0.36 -9.65 -2.53
C VAL A 80 -0.09 -10.73 -3.53
N ASP A 81 -1.39 -10.82 -3.75
CA ASP A 81 -1.93 -11.61 -4.85
C ASP A 81 -1.42 -11.07 -6.20
N GLY A 82 -1.15 -11.96 -7.17
CA GLY A 82 -0.64 -11.56 -8.49
C GLY A 82 -1.55 -10.56 -9.21
N ARG A 83 -2.86 -10.61 -8.95
CA ARG A 83 -3.83 -9.66 -9.51
C ARG A 83 -3.59 -8.23 -9.01
N VAL A 84 -3.06 -8.04 -7.80
CA VAL A 84 -2.71 -6.72 -7.28
C VAL A 84 -1.59 -6.09 -8.10
N THR A 85 -0.54 -6.85 -8.39
CA THR A 85 0.57 -6.36 -9.22
C THR A 85 0.13 -6.10 -10.66
N GLU A 86 -0.70 -6.97 -11.23
CA GLU A 86 -1.24 -6.82 -12.58
C GLU A 86 -2.12 -5.56 -12.72
N GLN A 87 -3.07 -5.34 -11.83
CA GLN A 87 -3.94 -4.16 -11.84
C GLN A 87 -3.15 -2.86 -11.76
N ARG A 88 -2.04 -2.87 -11.01
CA ARG A 88 -1.14 -1.74 -10.88
C ARG A 88 -0.36 -1.47 -12.15
N GLU A 89 0.12 -2.52 -12.80
CA GLU A 89 0.83 -2.43 -14.07
C GLU A 89 -0.09 -1.89 -15.19
N GLN A 90 -1.38 -2.18 -15.13
CA GLN A 90 -2.37 -1.77 -16.13
C GLN A 90 -2.99 -0.39 -15.86
N SER A 91 -2.82 0.18 -14.67
CA SER A 91 -3.42 1.47 -14.31
C SER A 91 -2.92 2.61 -15.20
N THR A 92 -3.86 3.43 -15.68
CA THR A 92 -3.58 4.63 -16.45
C THR A 92 -4.47 5.77 -15.96
N PRO A 93 -3.91 6.86 -15.42
CA PRO A 93 -2.49 7.07 -15.14
C PRO A 93 -1.94 6.10 -14.08
N ALA A 94 -0.66 5.81 -14.17
CA ALA A 94 0.02 5.02 -13.17
C ALA A 94 0.17 5.81 -11.86
N PRO A 95 0.07 5.18 -10.67
CA PRO A 95 0.43 5.83 -9.42
C PRO A 95 1.84 6.41 -9.46
N ARG A 96 2.00 7.60 -8.92
CA ARG A 96 3.30 8.29 -8.84
C ARG A 96 4.30 7.57 -7.95
N ALA A 97 3.80 6.85 -6.95
CA ALA A 97 4.61 6.00 -6.09
C ALA A 97 3.81 4.80 -5.56
N ILE A 98 4.54 3.74 -5.28
CA ILE A 98 4.08 2.60 -4.49
C ILE A 98 4.99 2.50 -3.28
N VAL A 99 4.42 2.41 -2.10
CA VAL A 99 5.14 2.10 -0.87
C VAL A 99 4.81 0.68 -0.45
N TYR A 100 5.79 -0.20 -0.52
CA TYR A 100 5.61 -1.61 -0.14
C TYR A 100 6.35 -1.87 1.18
N VAL A 101 5.59 -2.27 2.20
CA VAL A 101 6.12 -2.69 3.50
C VAL A 101 6.15 -4.22 3.53
N SER A 102 7.28 -4.80 3.87
CA SER A 102 7.44 -6.26 3.88
C SER A 102 8.30 -6.72 5.05
N CYS A 103 7.88 -7.80 5.69
CA CYS A 103 8.71 -8.52 6.67
C CYS A 103 9.49 -9.70 6.06
N ASP A 104 9.35 -9.94 4.75
CA ASP A 104 10.02 -11.03 4.02
C ASP A 104 10.68 -10.51 2.74
N PRO A 105 12.02 -10.37 2.71
CA PRO A 105 12.72 -9.86 1.54
C PRO A 105 12.56 -10.71 0.28
N ALA A 106 12.44 -12.03 0.41
CA ALA A 106 12.28 -12.92 -0.74
C ALA A 106 10.91 -12.73 -1.40
N THR A 107 9.86 -12.61 -0.59
CA THR A 107 8.51 -12.29 -1.05
C THR A 107 8.46 -10.91 -1.70
N LEU A 108 9.10 -9.91 -1.10
CA LEU A 108 9.22 -8.57 -1.68
C LEU A 108 9.87 -8.64 -3.08
N ALA A 109 11.01 -9.30 -3.21
CA ALA A 109 11.71 -9.43 -4.48
C ALA A 109 10.83 -10.11 -5.56
N ARG A 110 10.10 -11.16 -5.19
CA ARG A 110 9.16 -11.84 -6.09
C ARG A 110 8.06 -10.89 -6.58
N ASP A 111 7.46 -10.13 -5.69
CA ASP A 111 6.36 -9.22 -6.03
C ASP A 111 6.87 -8.03 -6.86
N LEU A 112 8.06 -7.50 -6.57
CA LEU A 112 8.67 -6.45 -7.37
C LEU A 112 8.99 -6.89 -8.80
N ALA A 113 9.40 -8.14 -8.99
CA ALA A 113 9.66 -8.70 -10.33
C ALA A 113 8.40 -8.74 -11.22
N ARG A 114 7.21 -8.65 -10.63
CA ARG A 114 5.92 -8.59 -11.34
C ARG A 114 5.51 -7.15 -11.70
N MET A 115 6.32 -6.15 -11.35
CA MET A 115 6.04 -4.72 -11.58
C MET A 115 7.15 -4.05 -12.40
N PRO A 116 7.41 -4.48 -13.65
CA PRO A 116 8.54 -3.98 -14.46
C PRO A 116 8.41 -2.51 -14.85
N ARG A 117 7.21 -1.92 -14.78
CA ARG A 117 7.01 -0.48 -15.03
C ARG A 117 7.48 0.41 -13.88
N TYR A 118 7.90 -0.20 -12.76
CA TYR A 118 8.38 0.51 -11.59
C TYR A 118 9.84 0.17 -11.29
N ARG A 119 10.55 1.12 -10.73
CA ARG A 119 11.92 0.94 -10.21
C ARG A 119 11.97 1.31 -8.74
N ILE A 120 12.90 0.74 -8.03
CA ILE A 120 13.16 1.10 -6.63
C ILE A 120 13.74 2.50 -6.57
N ALA A 121 13.07 3.42 -5.90
CA ALA A 121 13.56 4.75 -5.58
C ALA A 121 14.30 4.76 -4.24
N SER A 122 13.78 4.04 -3.24
CA SER A 122 14.45 3.85 -1.96
C SER A 122 14.08 2.50 -1.34
N LEU A 123 15.00 1.94 -0.57
CA LEU A 123 14.78 0.74 0.23
C LEU A 123 15.41 0.96 1.59
N ARG A 124 14.61 0.84 2.64
CA ARG A 124 15.06 0.95 4.03
C ARG A 124 14.68 -0.30 4.78
N ALA A 125 15.59 -0.79 5.61
CA ALA A 125 15.36 -1.93 6.47
C ALA A 125 15.39 -1.50 7.93
N TYR A 126 14.46 -2.03 8.72
CA TYR A 126 14.33 -1.74 10.14
C TYR A 126 14.38 -3.03 10.94
N ASP A 127 15.26 -3.08 11.93
CA ASP A 127 15.31 -4.18 12.88
C ASP A 127 14.24 -3.97 13.97
N MET A 128 13.01 -4.35 13.63
CA MET A 128 11.86 -4.25 14.53
C MET A 128 11.75 -5.44 15.49
N PHE A 129 12.50 -6.50 15.23
CA PHE A 129 12.45 -7.75 15.98
C PHE A 129 13.86 -8.19 16.34
N PRO A 130 14.54 -7.51 17.31
CA PRO A 130 15.90 -7.82 17.71
C PRO A 130 16.08 -9.31 18.07
N GLN A 131 17.25 -9.90 17.71
CA GLN A 131 17.60 -11.29 17.92
C GLN A 131 16.75 -12.31 17.12
N THR A 132 16.00 -11.86 16.12
CA THR A 132 15.31 -12.71 15.14
C THR A 132 15.86 -12.45 13.73
N ALA A 133 15.57 -13.34 12.78
CA ALA A 133 15.91 -13.14 11.37
C ALA A 133 14.91 -12.24 10.64
N HIS A 134 13.97 -11.63 11.34
CA HIS A 134 12.91 -10.81 10.75
C HIS A 134 13.32 -9.35 10.68
N VAL A 135 13.29 -8.82 9.48
CA VAL A 135 13.56 -7.41 9.17
C VAL A 135 12.35 -6.83 8.48
N GLU A 136 11.89 -5.68 8.95
CA GLU A 136 10.86 -4.91 8.27
C GLU A 136 11.50 -4.04 7.19
N SER A 137 11.07 -4.18 5.95
CA SER A 137 11.56 -3.42 4.82
C SER A 137 10.50 -2.47 4.32
N VAL A 138 10.88 -1.22 4.06
CA VAL A 138 10.03 -0.22 3.39
C VAL A 138 10.65 0.11 2.05
N CYS A 139 9.98 -0.29 0.99
CA CYS A 139 10.41 -0.10 -0.38
C CYS A 139 9.53 0.94 -1.07
N GLU A 140 10.13 1.99 -1.56
CA GLU A 140 9.46 2.99 -2.38
C GLU A 140 9.76 2.74 -3.84
N LEU A 141 8.72 2.61 -4.63
CA LEU A 141 8.77 2.38 -6.07
C LEU A 141 8.22 3.60 -6.80
N VAL A 142 8.85 3.97 -7.89
CA VAL A 142 8.37 5.03 -8.78
C VAL A 142 8.33 4.49 -10.21
N PRO A 143 7.44 5.02 -11.08
CA PRO A 143 7.40 4.62 -12.47
C PRO A 143 8.77 4.77 -13.13
N VAL A 144 9.11 3.82 -14.00
CA VAL A 144 10.25 3.97 -14.92
C VAL A 144 9.86 5.09 -15.88
N SER A 145 10.69 6.13 -15.97
CA SER A 145 10.49 7.21 -16.92
C SER A 145 10.48 6.62 -18.34
N ALA A 146 9.45 6.98 -19.09
CA ALA A 146 9.38 6.63 -20.50
C ALA A 146 10.51 7.29 -21.30
#